data_6054d8ef4eed534908259717f88c2df2
#
_entry.id   6054d8ef4eed534908259717f88c2df2
#
_cell.length_a   1.000
_cell.length_b   1.000
_cell.length_c   1.000
_cell.angle_alpha   90.00
_cell.angle_beta   90.00
_cell.angle_gamma   90.00
#
_symmetry.space_group_name_H-M   'P 1'
#
loop_
_entity.id
_entity.type
_entity.pdbx_description
1 polymer ?
#
loop_
_entity_poly.entity_id
_entity_poly.type
_entity_poly.pdbx_seq_one_letter_code
_entity_poly.pdbx_strand_id
1 'polypeptide(L)'
;LENDFHTIQAGVDTVPGDSSIRFGAALSYTGSEADYRRGNADMDLYGLSAYGLWMGEAGQFVDVVGRLASAKTDMTVDGGKKGSMDNVALSLSGEVGWRFDVSSLFYVEPQVEATYTFVNADRLELSDGSNYEFDDAHSLLGRAGMAFGVKCPNEMGSVHARVSAVHEFLGDLKVTGGNGAILETDGKDTWVEYGLGVNFNLTPATYFWADVERTSGGVLDEDWRATVGVRHAF
;
A
#
# COMPACT_ATOMS: atom_id res chain seq x y z
N LEU A 1 -13.04 12.15 -9.33
CA LEU A 1 -12.98 10.83 -8.75
C LEU A 1 -12.92 11.02 -7.23
N GLU A 2 -13.84 10.44 -6.51
CA GLU A 2 -13.81 10.31 -5.05
C GLU A 2 -13.71 8.82 -4.75
N ASN A 3 -12.80 8.42 -3.86
CA ASN A 3 -12.59 7.03 -3.51
C ASN A 3 -12.33 6.92 -2.01
N ASP A 4 -13.21 6.21 -1.33
CA ASP A 4 -13.09 5.88 0.07
C ASP A 4 -12.72 4.39 0.22
N PHE A 5 -11.77 4.09 1.09
CA PHE A 5 -11.42 2.70 1.37
C PHE A 5 -11.13 2.46 2.85
N HIS A 6 -11.35 1.24 3.27
CA HIS A 6 -10.99 0.79 4.61
C HIS A 6 -10.34 -0.60 4.54
N THR A 7 -9.33 -0.82 5.37
CA THR A 7 -8.62 -2.10 5.43
C THR A 7 -8.53 -2.60 6.85
N ILE A 8 -8.79 -3.89 7.04
CA ILE A 8 -8.53 -4.61 8.29
C ILE A 8 -7.50 -5.70 7.98
N GLN A 9 -6.46 -5.78 8.82
CA GLN A 9 -5.42 -6.79 8.69
C GLN A 9 -5.14 -7.45 10.03
N ALA A 10 -4.94 -8.77 10.02
CA ALA A 10 -4.50 -9.54 11.17
C ALA A 10 -3.42 -10.53 10.75
N GLY A 11 -2.41 -10.70 11.59
CA GLY A 11 -1.27 -11.55 11.25
C GLY A 11 -0.53 -12.06 12.48
N VAL A 12 0.44 -12.92 12.20
CA VAL A 12 1.36 -13.46 13.20
C VAL A 12 2.78 -13.33 12.70
N ASP A 13 3.71 -13.08 13.60
CA ASP A 13 5.13 -13.03 13.28
C ASP A 13 5.98 -13.71 14.36
N THR A 14 7.20 -14.04 14.01
CA THR A 14 8.16 -14.63 14.92
C THR A 14 9.58 -14.12 14.65
N VAL A 15 10.40 -14.16 15.68
CA VAL A 15 11.85 -13.95 15.61
C VAL A 15 12.51 -15.25 16.03
N PRO A 16 13.19 -15.98 15.13
CA PRO A 16 13.82 -17.26 15.48
C PRO A 16 15.03 -17.07 16.41
N GLY A 17 14.98 -17.58 17.61
CA GLY A 17 16.07 -17.50 18.59
C GLY A 17 16.53 -16.06 18.82
N ASP A 18 17.85 -15.84 18.81
CA ASP A 18 18.48 -14.51 18.95
C ASP A 18 18.74 -13.83 17.60
N SER A 19 17.92 -14.14 16.59
CA SER A 19 18.07 -13.62 15.23
C SER A 19 17.69 -12.13 15.14
N SER A 20 18.36 -11.41 14.25
CA SER A 20 17.95 -10.05 13.83
C SER A 20 16.87 -10.07 12.74
N ILE A 21 16.35 -11.25 12.40
CA ILE A 21 15.32 -11.42 11.36
C ILE A 21 13.98 -11.71 12.03
N ARG A 22 12.97 -10.98 11.60
CA ARG A 22 11.55 -11.24 11.90
C ARG A 22 10.87 -11.65 10.61
N PHE A 23 9.99 -12.63 10.66
CA PHE A 23 9.13 -12.97 9.54
C PHE A 23 7.72 -13.31 10.01
N GLY A 24 6.77 -13.09 9.15
CA GLY A 24 5.36 -13.30 9.48
C GLY A 24 4.49 -13.44 8.26
N ALA A 25 3.21 -13.67 8.55
CA ALA A 25 2.15 -13.69 7.56
C ALA A 25 0.91 -12.99 8.11
N ALA A 26 0.11 -12.41 7.20
CA ALA A 26 -1.11 -11.71 7.55
C ALA A 26 -2.21 -11.93 6.52
N LEU A 27 -3.45 -11.89 6.98
CA LEU A 27 -4.65 -11.82 6.15
C LEU A 27 -5.21 -10.42 6.21
N SER A 28 -5.73 -9.93 5.09
CA SER A 28 -6.35 -8.61 5.01
C SER A 28 -7.68 -8.66 4.24
N TYR A 29 -8.55 -7.75 4.61
CA TYR A 29 -9.76 -7.41 3.85
C TYR A 29 -9.76 -5.90 3.62
N THR A 30 -10.03 -5.49 2.38
CA THR A 30 -10.21 -4.09 2.01
C THR A 30 -11.54 -3.94 1.29
N GLY A 31 -12.40 -3.04 1.79
CA GLY A 31 -13.56 -2.53 1.08
C GLY A 31 -13.26 -1.14 0.52
N SER A 32 -13.67 -0.87 -0.70
CA SER A 32 -13.47 0.43 -1.35
C SER A 32 -14.72 0.82 -2.14
N GLU A 33 -15.11 2.08 -2.04
CA GLU A 33 -16.20 2.70 -2.79
C GLU A 33 -15.65 3.87 -3.60
N ALA A 34 -15.84 3.84 -4.92
CA ALA A 34 -15.37 4.88 -5.81
C ALA A 34 -16.54 5.50 -6.58
N ASP A 35 -16.67 6.84 -6.48
CA ASP A 35 -17.62 7.62 -7.24
C ASP A 35 -16.91 8.36 -8.39
N TYR A 36 -17.45 8.22 -9.58
CA TYR A 36 -16.99 8.94 -10.74
C TYR A 36 -18.15 9.58 -11.50
N ARG A 37 -17.81 10.49 -12.38
CA ARG A 37 -18.76 11.41 -13.04
C ARG A 37 -19.99 10.73 -13.66
N ARG A 38 -19.92 9.45 -13.99
CA ARG A 38 -20.99 8.69 -14.68
C ARG A 38 -21.21 7.30 -14.10
N GLY A 39 -20.93 7.09 -12.83
CA GLY A 39 -21.12 5.81 -12.19
C GLY A 39 -20.42 5.69 -10.86
N ASN A 40 -20.44 4.50 -10.32
CA ASN A 40 -19.73 4.10 -9.10
C ASN A 40 -19.17 2.70 -9.26
N ALA A 41 -18.19 2.37 -8.42
CA ALA A 41 -17.67 1.03 -8.28
C ALA A 41 -17.46 0.68 -6.81
N ASP A 42 -17.84 -0.52 -6.44
CA ASP A 42 -17.62 -1.12 -5.13
C ASP A 42 -16.63 -2.26 -5.29
N MET A 43 -15.57 -2.29 -4.47
CA MET A 43 -14.54 -3.34 -4.54
C MET A 43 -14.34 -4.01 -3.18
N ASP A 44 -14.38 -5.34 -3.18
CA ASP A 44 -13.97 -6.19 -2.09
C ASP A 44 -12.66 -6.88 -2.42
N LEU A 45 -11.62 -6.70 -1.60
CA LEU A 45 -10.31 -7.30 -1.82
C LEU A 45 -9.89 -8.10 -0.60
N TYR A 46 -9.55 -9.38 -0.82
CA TYR A 46 -9.03 -10.30 0.18
C TYR A 46 -7.57 -10.59 -0.11
N GLY A 47 -6.70 -10.35 0.88
CA GLY A 47 -5.26 -10.49 0.73
C GLY A 47 -4.63 -11.46 1.70
N LEU A 48 -3.62 -12.18 1.21
CA LEU A 48 -2.66 -12.94 1.99
C LEU A 48 -1.28 -12.32 1.77
N SER A 49 -0.56 -11.99 2.83
CA SER A 49 0.80 -11.47 2.77
C SER A 49 1.76 -12.29 3.61
N ALA A 50 3.01 -12.35 3.15
CA ALA A 50 4.14 -12.85 3.91
C ALA A 50 5.22 -11.77 3.90
N TYR A 51 5.92 -11.60 5.00
CA TYR A 51 6.94 -10.57 5.13
C TYR A 51 8.15 -11.03 5.92
N GLY A 52 9.28 -10.39 5.64
CA GLY A 52 10.53 -10.57 6.36
C GLY A 52 11.22 -9.23 6.59
N LEU A 53 11.59 -8.97 7.84
CA LEU A 53 12.31 -7.78 8.28
C LEU A 53 13.63 -8.21 8.88
N TRP A 54 14.74 -7.71 8.35
CA TRP A 54 16.05 -7.79 8.96
C TRP A 54 16.45 -6.42 9.56
N MET A 55 17.00 -6.44 10.76
CA MET A 55 17.47 -5.24 11.47
C MET A 55 18.94 -5.40 11.85
N GLY A 56 19.80 -4.53 11.32
CA GLY A 56 21.21 -4.49 11.64
C GLY A 56 21.48 -3.72 12.95
N GLU A 57 22.59 -4.05 13.62
CA GLU A 57 22.98 -3.45 14.91
C GLU A 57 23.27 -1.95 14.83
N ALA A 58 23.66 -1.44 13.65
CA ALA A 58 23.95 -0.02 13.44
C ALA A 58 22.74 0.77 12.89
N GLY A 59 21.51 0.22 12.97
CA GLY A 59 20.28 0.88 12.56
C GLY A 59 19.85 0.66 11.12
N GLN A 60 20.57 -0.20 10.36
CA GLN A 60 20.14 -0.62 9.03
C GLN A 60 18.91 -1.52 9.13
N PHE A 61 18.04 -1.47 8.15
CA PHE A 61 16.97 -2.46 7.99
C PHE A 61 16.72 -2.81 6.53
N VAL A 62 16.23 -4.00 6.32
CA VAL A 62 15.70 -4.49 5.04
C VAL A 62 14.36 -5.13 5.32
N ASP A 63 13.32 -4.67 4.63
CA ASP A 63 11.99 -5.25 4.65
C ASP A 63 11.63 -5.82 3.29
N VAL A 64 10.99 -6.98 3.26
CA VAL A 64 10.46 -7.59 2.03
C VAL A 64 9.06 -8.10 2.31
N VAL A 65 8.12 -7.73 1.44
CA VAL A 65 6.71 -8.14 1.55
C VAL A 65 6.24 -8.73 0.23
N GLY A 66 5.75 -9.96 0.27
CA GLY A 66 4.99 -10.57 -0.82
C GLY A 66 3.50 -10.58 -0.49
N ARG A 67 2.64 -10.22 -1.43
CA ARG A 67 1.20 -10.24 -1.27
C ARG A 67 0.52 -10.89 -2.46
N LEU A 68 -0.47 -11.75 -2.17
CA LEU A 68 -1.43 -12.28 -3.11
C LEU A 68 -2.81 -11.76 -2.72
N ALA A 69 -3.57 -11.22 -3.66
CA ALA A 69 -4.90 -10.70 -3.39
C ALA A 69 -5.89 -11.14 -4.47
N SER A 70 -7.15 -11.32 -4.07
CA SER A 70 -8.30 -11.52 -4.95
C SER A 70 -9.25 -10.35 -4.75
N ALA A 71 -9.58 -9.66 -5.83
CA ALA A 71 -10.47 -8.51 -5.84
C ALA A 71 -11.73 -8.85 -6.64
N LYS A 72 -12.89 -8.50 -6.08
CA LYS A 72 -14.15 -8.46 -6.80
C LYS A 72 -14.60 -7.00 -6.88
N THR A 73 -14.90 -6.53 -8.09
CA THR A 73 -15.37 -5.18 -8.33
C THR A 73 -16.73 -5.23 -9.00
N ASP A 74 -17.73 -4.68 -8.34
CA ASP A 74 -19.06 -4.45 -8.89
C ASP A 74 -19.17 -2.98 -9.31
N MET A 75 -19.58 -2.69 -10.55
CA MET A 75 -19.65 -1.31 -11.03
C MET A 75 -20.97 -0.99 -11.73
N THR A 76 -21.33 0.27 -11.61
CA THR A 76 -22.48 0.86 -12.33
C THR A 76 -21.96 2.00 -13.18
N VAL A 77 -22.24 1.96 -14.50
CA VAL A 77 -21.78 2.97 -15.45
C VAL A 77 -22.95 3.48 -16.28
N ASP A 78 -22.78 4.64 -16.90
CA ASP A 78 -23.65 5.29 -17.90
C ASP A 78 -25.12 4.83 -17.93
N GLY A 79 -25.99 5.48 -17.17
CA GLY A 79 -27.43 5.21 -17.20
C GLY A 79 -27.88 3.97 -16.41
N GLY A 80 -27.04 3.49 -15.47
CA GLY A 80 -27.38 2.39 -14.58
C GLY A 80 -27.03 0.99 -15.11
N LYS A 81 -26.17 0.89 -16.11
CA LYS A 81 -25.65 -0.40 -16.61
C LYS A 81 -24.71 -0.99 -15.55
N LYS A 82 -24.91 -2.25 -15.21
CA LYS A 82 -24.17 -2.94 -14.17
C LYS A 82 -23.23 -3.99 -14.78
N GLY A 83 -22.08 -4.16 -14.18
CA GLY A 83 -21.13 -5.22 -14.51
C GLY A 83 -20.25 -5.55 -13.32
N SER A 84 -19.55 -6.67 -13.37
CA SER A 84 -18.60 -7.08 -12.36
C SER A 84 -17.34 -7.66 -12.98
N MET A 85 -16.23 -7.56 -12.25
CA MET A 85 -14.92 -8.13 -12.59
C MET A 85 -14.33 -8.84 -11.39
N ASP A 86 -13.59 -9.92 -11.65
CA ASP A 86 -12.83 -10.66 -10.65
C ASP A 86 -11.35 -10.67 -11.05
N ASN A 87 -10.50 -10.07 -10.24
CA ASN A 87 -9.07 -9.97 -10.51
C ASN A 87 -8.23 -10.66 -9.42
N VAL A 88 -7.06 -11.13 -9.82
CA VAL A 88 -6.01 -11.57 -8.91
C VAL A 88 -4.82 -10.63 -9.04
N ALA A 89 -4.31 -10.15 -7.92
CA ALA A 89 -3.12 -9.31 -7.86
C ALA A 89 -1.99 -10.03 -7.13
N LEU A 90 -0.79 -9.93 -7.66
CA LEU A 90 0.45 -10.36 -7.02
C LEU A 90 1.35 -9.13 -6.85
N SER A 91 1.84 -8.90 -5.63
CA SER A 91 2.74 -7.79 -5.33
C SER A 91 3.97 -8.28 -4.58
N LEU A 92 5.11 -7.68 -4.91
CA LEU A 92 6.38 -7.86 -4.20
C LEU A 92 6.99 -6.48 -3.92
N SER A 93 7.22 -6.18 -2.64
CA SER A 93 7.87 -4.96 -2.17
C SER A 93 9.17 -5.27 -1.48
N GLY A 94 10.16 -4.40 -1.66
CA GLY A 94 11.42 -4.42 -0.92
C GLY A 94 11.83 -3.01 -0.53
N GLU A 95 12.08 -2.81 0.76
CA GLU A 95 12.53 -1.55 1.34
C GLU A 95 13.87 -1.72 2.04
N VAL A 96 14.75 -0.73 1.88
CA VAL A 96 15.98 -0.61 2.65
C VAL A 96 16.06 0.77 3.28
N GLY A 97 16.52 0.83 4.51
CA GLY A 97 16.71 2.08 5.20
C GLY A 97 17.78 2.02 6.27
N TRP A 98 18.09 3.17 6.82
CA TRP A 98 19.11 3.29 7.86
C TRP A 98 18.74 4.39 8.85
N ARG A 99 18.54 4.01 10.11
CA ARG A 99 18.31 4.95 11.20
C ARG A 99 19.62 5.47 11.77
N PHE A 100 19.83 6.76 11.68
CA PHE A 100 20.96 7.47 12.24
C PHE A 100 20.51 8.30 13.45
N ASP A 101 21.04 8.00 14.61
CA ASP A 101 20.84 8.81 15.81
C ASP A 101 21.71 10.08 15.73
N VAL A 102 21.06 11.24 15.50
CA VAL A 102 21.73 12.55 15.47
C VAL A 102 22.07 13.01 16.89
N SER A 103 21.23 12.62 17.86
CA SER A 103 21.45 12.84 19.29
C SER A 103 20.71 11.76 20.09
N SER A 104 20.78 11.85 21.41
CA SER A 104 19.98 10.98 22.30
C SER A 104 18.46 11.12 22.09
N LEU A 105 18.02 12.26 21.52
CA LEU A 105 16.60 12.59 21.33
C LEU A 105 16.15 12.49 19.87
N PHE A 106 17.01 12.86 18.91
CA PHE A 106 16.65 12.98 17.50
C PHE A 106 17.29 11.89 16.63
N TYR A 107 16.54 11.41 15.63
CA TYR A 107 17.06 10.54 14.59
C TYR A 107 16.60 10.97 13.20
N VAL A 108 17.34 10.56 12.19
CA VAL A 108 16.96 10.64 10.76
C VAL A 108 17.04 9.25 10.15
N GLU A 109 16.14 8.95 9.20
CA GLU A 109 16.04 7.62 8.63
C GLU A 109 15.75 7.73 7.11
N PRO A 110 16.80 7.79 6.27
CA PRO A 110 16.64 7.66 4.84
C PRO A 110 16.17 6.26 4.46
N GLN A 111 15.28 6.18 3.46
CA GLN A 111 14.61 4.96 3.01
C GLN A 111 14.48 4.96 1.49
N VAL A 112 14.61 3.78 0.89
CA VAL A 112 14.31 3.54 -0.52
C VAL A 112 13.52 2.24 -0.61
N GLU A 113 12.42 2.27 -1.38
CA GLU A 113 11.55 1.12 -1.60
C GLU A 113 11.27 0.95 -3.09
N ALA A 114 11.09 -0.29 -3.51
CA ALA A 114 10.54 -0.63 -4.81
C ALA A 114 9.41 -1.66 -4.62
N THR A 115 8.27 -1.41 -5.26
CA THR A 115 7.10 -2.31 -5.24
C THR A 115 6.69 -2.63 -6.66
N TYR A 116 6.72 -3.91 -7.02
CA TYR A 116 6.16 -4.40 -8.27
C TYR A 116 4.81 -5.06 -8.01
N THR A 117 3.80 -4.71 -8.81
CA THR A 117 2.46 -5.29 -8.75
C THR A 117 2.02 -5.74 -10.13
N PHE A 118 1.50 -6.95 -10.20
CA PHE A 118 0.84 -7.53 -11.36
C PHE A 118 -0.62 -7.77 -11.04
N VAL A 119 -1.52 -7.38 -11.96
CA VAL A 119 -2.95 -7.67 -11.90
C VAL A 119 -3.34 -8.35 -13.21
N ASN A 120 -3.97 -9.53 -13.11
CA ASN A 120 -4.38 -10.28 -14.30
C ASN A 120 -5.46 -9.55 -15.09
N ALA A 121 -5.44 -9.77 -16.41
CA ALA A 121 -6.52 -9.38 -17.32
C ALA A 121 -7.88 -9.94 -16.88
N ASP A 122 -8.94 -9.18 -17.13
CA ASP A 122 -10.31 -9.66 -16.97
C ASP A 122 -11.23 -8.98 -17.98
N ARG A 123 -12.47 -9.46 -18.05
CA ARG A 123 -13.51 -8.94 -18.93
C ARG A 123 -14.66 -8.38 -18.11
N LEU A 124 -15.01 -7.13 -18.39
CA LEU A 124 -16.22 -6.51 -17.91
C LEU A 124 -17.36 -6.73 -18.92
N GLU A 125 -18.40 -7.42 -18.52
CA GLU A 125 -19.63 -7.55 -19.27
C GLU A 125 -20.75 -6.73 -18.59
N LEU A 126 -21.31 -5.77 -19.33
CA LEU A 126 -22.37 -4.91 -18.82
C LEU A 126 -23.74 -5.51 -19.08
N SER A 127 -24.73 -5.12 -18.28
CA SER A 127 -26.12 -5.59 -18.35
C SER A 127 -26.86 -5.31 -19.66
N ASP A 128 -26.29 -4.44 -20.53
CA ASP A 128 -26.82 -4.16 -21.88
C ASP A 128 -26.13 -4.99 -22.98
N GLY A 129 -25.22 -5.90 -22.61
CA GLY A 129 -24.45 -6.75 -23.53
C GLY A 129 -23.17 -6.10 -24.07
N SER A 130 -22.84 -4.87 -23.66
CA SER A 130 -21.56 -4.26 -23.95
C SER A 130 -20.46 -4.99 -23.17
N ASN A 131 -19.30 -5.21 -23.80
CA ASN A 131 -18.15 -5.85 -23.15
C ASN A 131 -16.88 -5.01 -23.33
N TYR A 132 -15.99 -5.14 -22.34
CA TYR A 132 -14.68 -4.49 -22.29
C TYR A 132 -13.66 -5.50 -21.81
N GLU A 133 -12.57 -5.65 -22.55
CA GLU A 133 -11.45 -6.52 -22.20
C GLU A 133 -10.33 -5.65 -21.64
N PHE A 134 -9.90 -5.93 -20.44
CA PHE A 134 -8.74 -5.31 -19.80
C PHE A 134 -7.54 -6.20 -20.00
N ASP A 135 -6.44 -5.65 -20.47
CA ASP A 135 -5.17 -6.37 -20.54
C ASP A 135 -4.57 -6.52 -19.13
N ASP A 136 -3.57 -7.40 -18.97
CA ASP A 136 -2.80 -7.49 -17.73
C ASP A 136 -2.19 -6.12 -17.38
N ALA A 137 -2.29 -5.74 -16.12
CA ALA A 137 -1.73 -4.49 -15.61
C ALA A 137 -0.46 -4.73 -14.80
N HIS A 138 0.54 -3.90 -15.05
CA HIS A 138 1.84 -3.93 -14.37
C HIS A 138 2.13 -2.57 -13.78
N SER A 139 2.53 -2.54 -12.51
CA SER A 139 2.98 -1.34 -11.80
C SER A 139 4.36 -1.60 -11.22
N LEU A 140 5.25 -0.63 -11.32
CA LEU A 140 6.53 -0.60 -10.63
C LEU A 140 6.70 0.76 -9.97
N LEU A 141 6.41 0.81 -8.68
CA LEU A 141 6.60 1.99 -7.85
C LEU A 141 8.01 2.02 -7.27
N GLY A 142 8.70 3.14 -7.41
CA GLY A 142 9.91 3.44 -6.67
C GLY A 142 9.65 4.58 -5.69
N ARG A 143 10.03 4.44 -4.43
CA ARG A 143 9.92 5.44 -3.39
C ARG A 143 11.28 5.74 -2.79
N ALA A 144 11.64 7.02 -2.67
CA ALA A 144 12.83 7.46 -1.94
C ALA A 144 12.43 8.58 -0.97
N GLY A 145 12.75 8.41 0.30
CA GLY A 145 12.28 9.31 1.33
C GLY A 145 13.18 9.39 2.55
N MET A 146 12.74 10.19 3.50
CA MET A 146 13.39 10.38 4.79
C MET A 146 12.37 10.57 5.90
N ALA A 147 12.58 9.89 7.02
CA ALA A 147 11.87 10.16 8.25
C ALA A 147 12.77 10.95 9.23
N PHE A 148 12.15 11.86 9.97
CA PHE A 148 12.75 12.67 11.03
C PHE A 148 11.99 12.38 12.31
N GLY A 149 12.65 11.86 13.33
CA GLY A 149 11.96 11.42 14.52
C GLY A 149 12.54 11.95 15.81
N VAL A 150 11.66 11.99 16.81
CA VAL A 150 11.96 12.35 18.20
C VAL A 150 11.66 11.12 19.05
N LYS A 151 12.67 10.66 19.79
CA LYS A 151 12.54 9.55 20.75
C LYS A 151 11.87 10.04 22.03
N CYS A 152 10.91 9.28 22.52
CA CYS A 152 10.30 9.54 23.81
C CYS A 152 11.26 9.13 24.94
N PRO A 153 11.20 9.79 26.13
CA PRO A 153 11.97 9.39 27.29
C PRO A 153 11.71 7.91 27.66
N ASN A 154 12.71 7.27 28.27
CA ASN A 154 12.63 5.88 28.77
C ASN A 154 12.27 4.84 27.68
N GLU A 155 12.65 5.09 26.43
CA GLU A 155 12.39 4.19 25.30
C GLU A 155 10.90 3.84 25.09
N MET A 156 10.00 4.70 25.57
CA MET A 156 8.55 4.48 25.45
C MET A 156 8.05 4.54 24.01
N GLY A 157 8.85 5.10 23.08
CA GLY A 157 8.48 5.19 21.67
C GLY A 157 9.11 6.36 20.95
N SER A 158 8.50 6.75 19.85
CA SER A 158 8.92 7.90 19.03
C SER A 158 7.74 8.55 18.31
N VAL A 159 7.92 9.82 17.96
CA VAL A 159 7.08 10.55 17.01
C VAL A 159 7.95 10.89 15.81
N HIS A 160 7.43 10.77 14.61
CA HIS A 160 8.19 11.08 13.39
C HIS A 160 7.36 11.80 12.35
N ALA A 161 8.04 12.56 11.50
CA ALA A 161 7.53 13.07 10.25
C ALA A 161 8.27 12.39 9.10
N ARG A 162 7.56 12.06 8.01
CA ARG A 162 8.12 11.44 6.82
C ARG A 162 7.81 12.29 5.59
N VAL A 163 8.74 12.32 4.65
CA VAL A 163 8.55 12.86 3.30
C VAL A 163 9.23 11.94 2.31
N SER A 164 8.56 11.63 1.20
CA SER A 164 9.05 10.75 0.14
C SER A 164 8.65 11.27 -1.22
N ALA A 165 9.52 11.09 -2.20
CA ALA A 165 9.16 11.17 -3.61
C ALA A 165 8.85 9.77 -4.12
N VAL A 166 7.76 9.63 -4.85
CA VAL A 166 7.30 8.36 -5.44
C VAL A 166 7.21 8.54 -6.95
N HIS A 167 7.61 7.51 -7.68
CA HIS A 167 7.50 7.46 -9.14
C HIS A 167 6.93 6.11 -9.59
N GLU A 168 5.91 6.15 -10.44
CA GLU A 168 5.40 5.00 -11.17
C GLU A 168 6.14 4.88 -12.50
N PHE A 169 6.87 3.78 -12.68
CA PHE A 169 7.69 3.52 -13.87
C PHE A 169 6.93 2.79 -14.99
N LEU A 170 5.85 2.11 -14.65
CA LEU A 170 5.01 1.33 -15.56
C LEU A 170 3.60 1.93 -15.58
N GLY A 171 2.58 1.25 -15.04
CA GLY A 171 1.24 1.79 -14.82
C GLY A 171 0.39 1.96 -16.09
N ASP A 172 0.85 1.47 -17.24
CA ASP A 172 0.09 1.51 -18.50
C ASP A 172 -1.15 0.62 -18.39
N LEU A 173 -2.30 1.14 -18.77
CA LEU A 173 -3.56 0.40 -18.79
C LEU A 173 -4.14 0.43 -20.19
N LYS A 174 -4.55 -0.76 -20.69
CA LYS A 174 -5.19 -0.91 -21.97
C LYS A 174 -6.53 -1.60 -21.84
N VAL A 175 -7.54 -1.01 -22.46
CA VAL A 175 -8.92 -1.52 -22.48
C VAL A 175 -9.41 -1.59 -23.92
N THR A 176 -9.93 -2.75 -24.32
CA THR A 176 -10.52 -2.96 -25.65
C THR A 176 -12.03 -3.12 -25.51
N GLY A 177 -12.78 -2.22 -26.11
CA GLY A 177 -14.24 -2.32 -26.19
C GLY A 177 -14.71 -3.36 -27.19
N GLY A 178 -15.89 -3.96 -27.00
CA GLY A 178 -16.46 -5.00 -27.89
C GLY A 178 -16.70 -4.53 -29.32
N ASN A 179 -16.67 -3.23 -29.61
CA ASN A 179 -16.70 -2.65 -30.95
C ASN A 179 -15.30 -2.52 -31.58
N GLY A 180 -14.25 -3.01 -30.90
CA GLY A 180 -12.85 -2.92 -31.33
C GLY A 180 -12.18 -1.57 -31.04
N ALA A 181 -12.83 -0.66 -30.30
CA ALA A 181 -12.20 0.57 -29.83
C ALA A 181 -11.17 0.26 -28.73
N ILE A 182 -9.99 0.85 -28.85
CA ILE A 182 -8.91 0.68 -27.89
C ILE A 182 -8.71 2.00 -27.14
N LEU A 183 -8.67 1.93 -25.82
CA LEU A 183 -8.27 3.01 -24.90
C LEU A 183 -6.97 2.60 -24.22
N GLU A 184 -5.93 3.40 -24.38
CA GLU A 184 -4.65 3.23 -23.69
C GLU A 184 -4.42 4.47 -22.80
N THR A 185 -3.97 4.23 -21.57
CA THR A 185 -3.63 5.28 -20.62
C THR A 185 -2.21 5.06 -20.16
N ASP A 186 -1.35 6.09 -20.27
CA ASP A 186 -0.02 6.09 -19.66
C ASP A 186 -0.20 6.42 -18.17
N GLY A 187 0.19 5.49 -17.32
CA GLY A 187 0.06 5.62 -15.87
C GLY A 187 1.34 6.10 -15.18
N LYS A 188 2.40 6.42 -15.94
CA LYS A 188 3.66 6.93 -15.38
C LYS A 188 3.46 8.31 -14.78
N ASP A 189 3.85 8.44 -13.53
CA ASP A 189 3.65 9.68 -12.79
C ASP A 189 4.63 9.82 -11.63
N THR A 190 4.73 11.05 -11.08
CA THR A 190 5.57 11.35 -9.93
C THR A 190 4.80 12.21 -8.95
N TRP A 191 4.79 11.83 -7.68
CA TRP A 191 4.16 12.58 -6.61
C TRP A 191 5.00 12.61 -5.33
N VAL A 192 4.56 13.37 -4.37
CA VAL A 192 5.16 13.45 -3.04
C VAL A 192 4.20 12.88 -2.01
N GLU A 193 4.72 12.04 -1.13
CA GLU A 193 4.03 11.56 0.07
C GLU A 193 4.65 12.21 1.31
N TYR A 194 3.80 12.64 2.24
CA TYR A 194 4.25 13.17 3.51
C TYR A 194 3.27 12.82 4.62
N GLY A 195 3.79 12.66 5.82
CA GLY A 195 2.96 12.23 6.94
C GLY A 195 3.63 12.37 8.29
N LEU A 196 2.83 12.06 9.30
CA LEU A 196 3.22 12.02 10.69
C LEU A 196 2.89 10.65 11.26
N GLY A 197 3.77 10.13 12.11
CA GLY A 197 3.55 8.86 12.76
C GLY A 197 4.02 8.85 14.21
N VAL A 198 3.46 7.91 14.95
CA VAL A 198 3.80 7.65 16.35
C VAL A 198 3.96 6.16 16.58
N ASN A 199 4.93 5.83 17.42
CA ASN A 199 5.19 4.47 17.84
C ASN A 199 5.32 4.45 19.37
N PHE A 200 4.62 3.56 20.06
CA PHE A 200 4.65 3.46 21.51
C PHE A 200 4.73 2.02 22.00
N ASN A 201 5.63 1.76 22.94
CA ASN A 201 5.65 0.56 23.76
C ASN A 201 4.66 0.74 24.93
N LEU A 202 3.43 0.25 24.78
CA LEU A 202 2.40 0.35 25.83
C LEU A 202 2.76 -0.53 27.02
N THR A 203 3.39 -1.68 26.77
CA THR A 203 4.00 -2.58 27.75
C THR A 203 5.25 -3.20 27.12
N PRO A 204 6.11 -3.92 27.87
CA PRO A 204 7.23 -4.66 27.27
C PRO A 204 6.82 -5.68 26.18
N ALA A 205 5.56 -6.13 26.20
CA ALA A 205 5.03 -7.09 25.23
C ALA A 205 4.08 -6.46 24.21
N THR A 206 3.70 -5.18 24.36
CA THR A 206 2.67 -4.57 23.49
C THR A 206 3.18 -3.29 22.85
N TYR A 207 3.22 -3.29 21.55
CA TYR A 207 3.63 -2.18 20.69
C TYR A 207 2.41 -1.63 19.93
N PHE A 208 2.29 -0.31 19.88
CA PHE A 208 1.25 0.42 19.17
C PHE A 208 1.90 1.34 18.14
N TRP A 209 1.27 1.53 16.98
CA TRP A 209 1.64 2.56 16.02
C TRP A 209 0.41 3.21 15.40
N ALA A 210 0.58 4.45 14.98
CA ALA A 210 -0.41 5.16 14.17
C ALA A 210 0.30 6.13 13.24
N ASP A 211 -0.17 6.22 12.00
CA ASP A 211 0.35 7.10 10.96
C ASP A 211 -0.81 7.80 10.26
N VAL A 212 -0.59 9.05 9.86
CA VAL A 212 -1.46 9.81 8.96
C VAL A 212 -0.60 10.35 7.83
N GLU A 213 -1.00 10.05 6.60
CA GLU A 213 -0.25 10.39 5.39
C GLU A 213 -1.16 11.07 4.37
N ARG A 214 -0.56 11.85 3.50
CA ARG A 214 -1.18 12.50 2.35
C ARG A 214 -0.26 12.39 1.15
N THR A 215 -0.85 12.27 -0.06
CA THR A 215 -0.13 12.40 -1.32
C THR A 215 -0.45 13.72 -1.99
N SER A 216 0.44 14.22 -2.83
CA SER A 216 0.22 15.45 -3.60
C SER A 216 1.12 15.52 -4.83
N GLY A 217 0.58 16.06 -5.92
CA GLY A 217 1.33 16.42 -7.12
C GLY A 217 1.25 15.40 -8.26
N GLY A 218 0.48 14.32 -8.12
CA GLY A 218 0.26 13.32 -9.16
C GLY A 218 -1.18 13.24 -9.65
N VAL A 219 -1.44 12.30 -10.53
CA VAL A 219 -2.80 11.92 -10.96
C VAL A 219 -3.57 11.28 -9.80
N LEU A 220 -2.87 10.57 -8.91
CA LEU A 220 -3.42 10.03 -7.68
C LEU A 220 -3.19 11.04 -6.54
N ASP A 221 -4.19 11.84 -6.25
CA ASP A 221 -4.21 12.76 -5.12
C ASP A 221 -5.03 12.09 -3.99
N GLU A 222 -4.35 11.62 -2.96
CA GLU A 222 -4.99 11.04 -1.79
C GLU A 222 -4.99 12.10 -0.67
N ASP A 223 -6.19 12.58 -0.32
CA ASP A 223 -6.33 13.65 0.66
C ASP A 223 -5.78 13.27 2.03
N TRP A 224 -6.01 12.03 2.44
CA TRP A 224 -5.41 11.49 3.67
C TRP A 224 -5.61 9.97 3.76
N ARG A 225 -4.64 9.32 4.37
CA ARG A 225 -4.69 7.91 4.77
C ARG A 225 -4.26 7.80 6.23
N ALA A 226 -5.07 7.16 7.06
CA ALA A 226 -4.72 6.86 8.45
C ALA A 226 -4.55 5.36 8.65
N THR A 227 -3.48 4.98 9.33
CA THR A 227 -3.20 3.59 9.71
C THR A 227 -3.00 3.50 11.21
N VAL A 228 -3.59 2.50 11.83
CA VAL A 228 -3.44 2.22 13.27
C VAL A 228 -3.20 0.73 13.45
N GLY A 229 -2.27 0.37 14.31
CA GLY A 229 -2.01 -1.03 14.59
C GLY A 229 -1.50 -1.30 15.99
N VAL A 230 -1.67 -2.55 16.41
CA VAL A 230 -1.19 -3.07 17.69
C VAL A 230 -0.52 -4.41 17.45
N ARG A 231 0.62 -4.61 18.06
CA ARG A 231 1.32 -5.89 18.09
C ARG A 231 1.51 -6.34 19.53
N HIS A 232 1.18 -7.59 19.83
CA HIS A 232 1.37 -8.20 21.14
C HIS A 232 2.24 -9.46 21.03
N ALA A 233 3.29 -9.54 21.85
CA ALA A 233 4.14 -10.72 21.99
C ALA A 233 3.62 -11.60 23.13
N PHE A 234 3.60 -12.91 22.91
CA PHE A 234 3.16 -13.92 23.87
C PHE A 234 4.12 -15.10 23.93
#